data_5574c53194aa237fafe3d3162a729165
#
_entry.id   5574c53194aa237fafe3d3162a729165
#
_cell.length_a   1.000
_cell.length_b   1.000
_cell.length_c   1.000
_cell.angle_alpha   90.00
_cell.angle_beta   90.00
_cell.angle_gamma   90.00
#
_symmetry.space_group_name_H-M   'P 1'
#
loop_
_entity.id
_entity.type
_entity.pdbx_description
1 polymer ?
#
loop_
_entity_poly.entity_id
_entity_poly.type
_entity_poly.pdbx_seq_one_letter_code
_entity_poly.pdbx_strand_id
1 'polypeptide(L)'
;MIHNDCCENAVCDNHIVSGTKGEEVMHLSLKKRIILFFLLAMMLMVGFFALYFYQSTRDLMAKSERSLEAIVSKSIEKEIADNLDFTEANVKAVVENQKVQELFAKRDREGLYEYMLPTYKSMKEEFPQAHFHLPDSVSFLRMNKPEKFGDSLKDFRFTVNEANSTKKTVKGIEAGVSGFGFRVVMPVFYEGTHIGSFEYGRELEHSFLETLKESYNGDFLLYKLEDGEAKYISSTISEDEIAFPYPEKLDAIQNGEVVFMTSEDETQNYYCPV
;
A
#
# COMPACT_ATOMS: atom_id res chain seq x y z
N MET A 1 -22.33 -98.55 -68.95
CA MET A 1 -22.42 -98.14 -70.34
C MET A 1 -21.92 -96.72 -70.36
N ILE A 2 -20.68 -96.53 -70.79
CA ILE A 2 -20.28 -95.74 -71.98
C ILE A 2 -20.50 -94.23 -71.72
N HIS A 3 -19.59 -93.35 -71.74
CA HIS A 3 -18.27 -93.08 -72.29
C HIS A 3 -17.97 -91.61 -71.93
N ASN A 4 -16.73 -91.35 -71.53
CA ASN A 4 -15.73 -90.59 -72.31
C ASN A 4 -16.16 -89.14 -72.72
N ASP A 5 -15.36 -88.23 -72.77
CA ASP A 5 -13.90 -88.01 -72.68
C ASP A 5 -13.58 -86.51 -72.61
N CYS A 6 -12.41 -86.34 -72.12
CA CYS A 6 -11.33 -85.51 -72.65
C CYS A 6 -11.30 -83.99 -72.57
N CYS A 7 -10.30 -83.60 -71.92
CA CYS A 7 -9.17 -82.72 -72.40
C CYS A 7 -9.56 -81.22 -72.68
N GLU A 8 -8.78 -80.33 -72.45
CA GLU A 8 -7.37 -80.07 -72.20
C GLU A 8 -7.12 -78.53 -71.95
N ASN A 9 -6.16 -78.25 -71.14
CA ASN A 9 -5.30 -77.11 -71.25
C ASN A 9 -5.87 -75.72 -71.45
N ALA A 10 -5.63 -74.78 -70.54
CA ALA A 10 -4.54 -73.88 -70.66
C ALA A 10 -4.54 -72.76 -69.62
N VAL A 11 -3.39 -72.67 -69.05
CA VAL A 11 -2.64 -71.44 -68.78
C VAL A 11 -3.18 -70.44 -67.78
N CYS A 12 -2.40 -70.33 -66.75
CA CYS A 12 -2.26 -69.24 -65.78
C CYS A 12 -2.45 -67.84 -66.34
N ASP A 13 -3.17 -67.03 -65.61
CA ASP A 13 -2.67 -65.70 -65.42
C ASP A 13 -3.06 -65.17 -64.03
N ASN A 14 -2.02 -64.98 -63.23
CA ASN A 14 -2.09 -64.32 -61.94
C ASN A 14 -2.44 -62.85 -62.14
N HIS A 15 -3.66 -62.43 -61.95
CA HIS A 15 -3.96 -61.06 -61.66
C HIS A 15 -4.22 -60.87 -60.17
N ILE A 16 -3.20 -60.39 -59.49
CA ILE A 16 -3.30 -59.77 -58.20
C ILE A 16 -4.20 -58.54 -58.32
N VAL A 17 -5.48 -58.64 -57.96
CA VAL A 17 -6.34 -57.52 -57.80
C VAL A 17 -6.00 -56.89 -56.44
N SER A 18 -5.14 -55.90 -56.47
CA SER A 18 -4.91 -54.96 -55.38
C SER A 18 -6.27 -54.31 -55.05
N GLY A 19 -6.85 -54.79 -53.97
CA GLY A 19 -8.03 -54.13 -53.37
C GLY A 19 -7.64 -52.78 -52.78
N THR A 20 -7.78 -51.75 -53.55
CA THR A 20 -7.85 -50.39 -53.03
C THR A 20 -9.08 -50.33 -52.10
N LYS A 21 -8.82 -50.21 -50.80
CA LYS A 21 -9.82 -49.78 -49.81
C LYS A 21 -10.35 -48.44 -50.31
N GLY A 22 -11.48 -48.45 -50.95
CA GLY A 22 -12.21 -47.22 -51.23
C GLY A 22 -12.57 -46.59 -49.91
N GLU A 23 -12.05 -45.39 -49.64
CA GLU A 23 -12.57 -44.53 -48.61
C GLU A 23 -14.08 -44.37 -48.86
N GLU A 24 -14.90 -44.95 -48.02
CA GLU A 24 -16.33 -44.67 -47.97
C GLU A 24 -16.50 -43.20 -47.56
N VAL A 25 -16.49 -42.31 -48.56
CA VAL A 25 -16.90 -40.94 -48.35
C VAL A 25 -18.39 -40.98 -48.03
N MET A 26 -18.66 -40.84 -46.75
CA MET A 26 -20.02 -40.83 -46.18
C MET A 26 -20.81 -39.68 -46.78
N HIS A 27 -21.57 -39.93 -47.85
CA HIS A 27 -22.43 -38.92 -48.49
C HIS A 27 -23.62 -38.57 -47.56
N LEU A 28 -23.41 -37.59 -46.66
CA LEU A 28 -24.50 -36.98 -45.91
C LEU A 28 -25.53 -36.35 -46.83
N SER A 29 -26.81 -36.63 -46.62
CA SER A 29 -27.90 -36.00 -47.36
C SER A 29 -27.84 -34.48 -47.22
N LEU A 30 -28.28 -33.70 -48.22
CA LEU A 30 -28.23 -32.24 -48.22
C LEU A 30 -28.82 -31.63 -46.94
N LYS A 31 -29.93 -32.18 -46.45
CA LYS A 31 -30.55 -31.76 -45.15
C LYS A 31 -29.60 -31.90 -43.98
N LYS A 32 -28.88 -33.00 -43.86
CA LYS A 32 -27.91 -33.23 -42.79
C LYS A 32 -26.70 -32.30 -42.88
N ARG A 33 -26.22 -31.96 -44.07
CA ARG A 33 -25.12 -30.98 -44.29
C ARG A 33 -25.55 -29.59 -43.87
N ILE A 34 -26.76 -29.15 -44.17
CA ILE A 34 -27.29 -27.85 -43.76
C ILE A 34 -27.43 -27.78 -42.24
N ILE A 35 -27.98 -28.81 -41.60
CA ILE A 35 -28.09 -28.87 -40.12
C ILE A 35 -26.71 -28.80 -39.46
N LEU A 36 -25.74 -29.58 -39.97
CA LEU A 36 -24.38 -29.61 -39.44
C LEU A 36 -23.70 -28.24 -39.57
N PHE A 37 -23.91 -27.55 -40.72
CA PHE A 37 -23.39 -26.19 -40.92
C PHE A 37 -23.97 -25.21 -39.89
N PHE A 38 -25.28 -25.23 -39.66
CA PHE A 38 -25.92 -24.36 -38.67
C PHE A 38 -25.47 -24.70 -37.24
N LEU A 39 -25.29 -25.96 -36.89
CA LEU A 39 -24.76 -26.36 -35.57
C LEU A 39 -23.34 -25.89 -35.38
N LEU A 40 -22.49 -26.02 -36.42
CA LEU A 40 -21.10 -25.54 -36.36
C LEU A 40 -21.04 -24.01 -36.22
N ALA A 41 -21.86 -23.29 -37.04
CA ALA A 41 -21.96 -21.85 -36.97
C ALA A 41 -22.44 -21.35 -35.58
N MET A 42 -23.43 -22.03 -35.02
CA MET A 42 -23.92 -21.74 -33.69
C MET A 42 -22.85 -22.00 -32.62
N MET A 43 -22.11 -23.11 -32.72
CA MET A 43 -21.02 -23.45 -31.81
C MET A 43 -19.88 -22.41 -31.86
N LEU A 44 -19.51 -21.96 -33.09
CA LEU A 44 -18.51 -20.89 -33.29
C LEU A 44 -19.00 -19.56 -32.71
N MET A 45 -20.27 -19.23 -32.88
CA MET A 45 -20.87 -18.02 -32.32
C MET A 45 -20.84 -18.04 -30.78
N VAL A 46 -21.25 -19.16 -30.16
CA VAL A 46 -21.22 -19.34 -28.70
C VAL A 46 -19.79 -19.25 -28.19
N GLY A 47 -18.83 -19.90 -28.86
CA GLY A 47 -17.41 -19.83 -28.52
C GLY A 47 -16.85 -18.39 -28.60
N PHE A 48 -17.21 -17.66 -29.66
CA PHE A 48 -16.85 -16.26 -29.83
C PHE A 48 -17.40 -15.38 -28.69
N PHE A 49 -18.71 -15.53 -28.39
CA PHE A 49 -19.31 -14.77 -27.29
C PHE A 49 -18.72 -15.14 -25.92
N ALA A 50 -18.41 -16.41 -25.69
CA ALA A 50 -17.78 -16.85 -24.45
C ALA A 50 -16.38 -16.21 -24.28
N LEU A 51 -15.56 -16.22 -25.33
CA LEU A 51 -14.24 -15.59 -25.33
C LEU A 51 -14.34 -14.07 -25.16
N TYR A 52 -15.25 -13.43 -25.88
CA TYR A 52 -15.49 -12.00 -25.76
C TYR A 52 -15.92 -11.61 -24.35
N PHE A 53 -16.87 -12.36 -23.78
CA PHE A 53 -17.35 -12.11 -22.43
C PHE A 53 -16.25 -12.33 -21.39
N TYR A 54 -15.46 -13.39 -21.54
CA TYR A 54 -14.32 -13.67 -20.67
C TYR A 54 -13.28 -12.53 -20.69
N GLN A 55 -12.88 -12.06 -21.87
CA GLN A 55 -11.95 -10.93 -22.00
C GLN A 55 -12.55 -9.64 -21.42
N SER A 56 -13.81 -9.34 -21.76
CA SER A 56 -14.48 -8.13 -21.25
C SER A 56 -14.59 -8.13 -19.72
N THR A 57 -14.89 -9.27 -19.13
CA THR A 57 -14.97 -9.40 -17.67
C THR A 57 -13.60 -9.23 -17.00
N ARG A 58 -12.55 -9.81 -17.58
CA ARG A 58 -11.17 -9.60 -17.10
C ARG A 58 -10.74 -8.14 -17.15
N ASP A 59 -11.02 -7.47 -18.27
CA ASP A 59 -10.68 -6.05 -18.44
C ASP A 59 -11.45 -5.16 -17.46
N LEU A 60 -12.71 -5.50 -17.20
CA LEU A 60 -13.54 -4.78 -16.22
C LEU A 60 -13.02 -4.99 -14.80
N MET A 61 -12.66 -6.22 -14.42
CA MET A 61 -12.07 -6.53 -13.12
C MET A 61 -10.75 -5.77 -12.93
N ALA A 62 -9.84 -5.84 -13.90
CA ALA A 62 -8.55 -5.14 -13.82
C ALA A 62 -8.71 -3.62 -13.72
N LYS A 63 -9.71 -3.02 -14.38
CA LYS A 63 -10.02 -1.60 -14.22
C LYS A 63 -10.59 -1.28 -12.84
N SER A 64 -11.46 -2.13 -12.32
CA SER A 64 -12.05 -1.96 -10.98
C SER A 64 -10.97 -2.03 -9.89
N GLU A 65 -10.06 -2.99 -10.00
CA GLU A 65 -8.92 -3.16 -9.08
C GLU A 65 -8.02 -1.93 -9.06
N ARG A 66 -7.58 -1.45 -10.22
CA ARG A 66 -6.77 -0.22 -10.33
C ARG A 66 -7.47 1.02 -9.77
N SER A 67 -8.79 1.08 -9.94
CA SER A 67 -9.58 2.20 -9.40
C SER A 67 -9.65 2.16 -7.88
N LEU A 68 -9.81 0.97 -7.28
CA LEU A 68 -9.79 0.77 -5.83
C LEU A 68 -8.42 1.11 -5.25
N GLU A 69 -7.35 0.63 -5.88
CA GLU A 69 -5.97 0.94 -5.52
C GLU A 69 -5.72 2.45 -5.43
N ALA A 70 -6.09 3.18 -6.49
CA ALA A 70 -5.93 4.63 -6.53
C ALA A 70 -6.76 5.35 -5.45
N ILE A 71 -7.96 4.85 -5.15
CA ILE A 71 -8.82 5.39 -4.10
C ILE A 71 -8.19 5.16 -2.73
N VAL A 72 -7.75 3.94 -2.42
CA VAL A 72 -7.16 3.60 -1.12
C VAL A 72 -5.88 4.37 -0.89
N SER A 73 -4.95 4.40 -1.87
CA SER A 73 -3.70 5.16 -1.78
C SER A 73 -3.96 6.63 -1.51
N LYS A 74 -4.82 7.28 -2.32
CA LYS A 74 -5.17 8.68 -2.14
C LYS A 74 -5.86 8.97 -0.80
N SER A 75 -6.62 8.02 -0.31
CA SER A 75 -7.30 8.15 0.98
C SER A 75 -6.32 8.04 2.15
N ILE A 76 -5.31 7.18 2.06
CA ILE A 76 -4.24 7.09 3.05
C ILE A 76 -3.43 8.40 3.07
N GLU A 77 -3.03 8.90 1.89
CA GLU A 77 -2.35 10.20 1.78
C GLU A 77 -3.17 11.33 2.42
N LYS A 78 -4.48 11.34 2.16
CA LYS A 78 -5.39 12.32 2.75
C LYS A 78 -5.47 12.19 4.27
N GLU A 79 -5.59 10.97 4.80
CA GLU A 79 -5.65 10.72 6.23
C GLU A 79 -4.37 11.18 6.93
N ILE A 80 -3.20 10.95 6.31
CA ILE A 80 -1.91 11.45 6.78
C ILE A 80 -1.89 12.97 6.78
N ALA A 81 -2.32 13.61 5.70
CA ALA A 81 -2.38 15.06 5.60
C ALA A 81 -3.34 15.67 6.64
N ASP A 82 -4.54 15.10 6.81
CA ASP A 82 -5.53 15.55 7.80
C ASP A 82 -4.98 15.44 9.24
N ASN A 83 -4.25 14.37 9.55
CA ASN A 83 -3.57 14.20 10.85
C ASN A 83 -2.49 15.25 11.08
N LEU A 84 -1.68 15.54 10.06
CA LEU A 84 -0.65 16.57 10.14
C LEU A 84 -1.26 17.97 10.27
N ASP A 85 -2.31 18.29 9.53
CA ASP A 85 -3.00 19.58 9.58
C ASP A 85 -3.71 19.79 10.93
N PHE A 86 -4.34 18.74 11.46
CA PHE A 86 -4.91 18.77 12.81
C PHE A 86 -3.84 19.03 13.87
N THR A 87 -2.71 18.33 13.77
CA THR A 87 -1.58 18.52 14.68
C THR A 87 -1.00 19.95 14.55
N GLU A 88 -0.86 20.47 13.33
CA GLU A 88 -0.38 21.82 13.07
C GLU A 88 -1.27 22.88 13.72
N ALA A 89 -2.58 22.76 13.60
CA ALA A 89 -3.52 23.70 14.22
C ALA A 89 -3.36 23.73 15.76
N ASN A 90 -3.13 22.58 16.39
CA ASN A 90 -2.92 22.49 17.83
C ASN A 90 -1.55 23.03 18.26
N VAL A 91 -0.48 22.77 17.48
CA VAL A 91 0.84 23.38 17.72
C VAL A 91 0.75 24.88 17.62
N LYS A 92 0.06 25.40 16.59
CA LYS A 92 -0.14 26.83 16.38
C LYS A 92 -0.80 27.50 17.59
N ALA A 93 -1.83 26.89 18.15
CA ALA A 93 -2.50 27.43 19.34
C ALA A 93 -1.57 27.58 20.55
N VAL A 94 -0.56 26.68 20.67
CA VAL A 94 0.44 26.76 21.74
C VAL A 94 1.48 27.85 21.46
N VAL A 95 2.03 27.88 20.24
CA VAL A 95 3.12 28.81 19.91
C VAL A 95 2.65 30.27 19.79
N GLU A 96 1.36 30.49 19.51
CA GLU A 96 0.74 31.83 19.48
C GLU A 96 0.26 32.30 20.88
N ASN A 97 0.30 31.43 21.88
CA ASN A 97 -0.09 31.80 23.24
C ASN A 97 0.96 32.71 23.87
N GLN A 98 0.58 33.96 24.16
CA GLN A 98 1.46 35.00 24.71
C GLN A 98 2.14 34.54 26.02
N LYS A 99 1.40 33.89 26.90
CA LYS A 99 1.96 33.43 28.19
C LYS A 99 3.03 32.34 28.00
N VAL A 100 2.81 31.43 27.05
CA VAL A 100 3.82 30.43 26.65
C VAL A 100 5.06 31.10 26.13
N GLN A 101 4.90 32.08 25.22
CA GLN A 101 6.03 32.84 24.65
C GLN A 101 6.82 33.56 25.73
N GLU A 102 6.16 34.26 26.67
CA GLU A 102 6.81 34.98 27.78
C GLU A 102 7.63 34.05 28.69
N LEU A 103 7.02 32.92 29.14
CA LEU A 103 7.68 31.98 30.02
C LEU A 103 8.85 31.29 29.30
N PHE A 104 8.66 30.92 28.03
CA PHE A 104 9.73 30.32 27.24
C PHE A 104 10.88 31.31 26.96
N ALA A 105 10.58 32.57 26.65
CA ALA A 105 11.59 33.61 26.45
C ALA A 105 12.44 33.85 27.72
N LYS A 106 11.80 33.84 28.89
CA LYS A 106 12.47 33.94 30.20
C LYS A 106 13.23 32.70 30.61
N ARG A 107 13.11 31.61 29.84
CA ARG A 107 13.66 30.29 30.21
C ARG A 107 13.11 29.76 31.55
N ASP A 108 11.93 30.21 31.93
CA ASP A 108 11.21 29.73 33.11
C ASP A 108 10.56 28.37 32.80
N ARG A 109 11.34 27.33 32.91
CA ARG A 109 10.95 25.95 32.58
C ARG A 109 9.88 25.41 33.52
N GLU A 110 9.99 25.73 34.81
CA GLU A 110 9.03 25.28 35.83
C GLU A 110 7.68 25.99 35.65
N GLY A 111 7.68 27.29 35.51
CA GLY A 111 6.48 28.06 35.26
C GLY A 111 5.80 27.69 33.93
N LEU A 112 6.58 27.39 32.88
CA LEU A 112 6.07 26.90 31.60
C LEU A 112 5.41 25.51 31.74
N TYR A 113 6.06 24.60 32.49
CA TYR A 113 5.50 23.28 32.78
C TYR A 113 4.17 23.39 33.52
N GLU A 114 4.12 24.14 34.61
CA GLU A 114 2.89 24.34 35.40
C GLU A 114 1.77 24.95 34.58
N TYR A 115 2.09 25.95 33.75
CA TYR A 115 1.11 26.62 32.89
C TYR A 115 0.56 25.68 31.81
N MET A 116 1.41 24.88 31.20
CA MET A 116 1.01 23.93 30.13
C MET A 116 0.38 22.64 30.64
N LEU A 117 0.59 22.27 31.91
CA LEU A 117 0.19 20.99 32.46
C LEU A 117 -1.32 20.68 32.34
N PRO A 118 -2.25 21.61 32.57
CA PRO A 118 -3.67 21.34 32.36
C PRO A 118 -4.00 21.01 30.90
N THR A 119 -3.47 21.80 29.96
CA THR A 119 -3.64 21.58 28.51
C THR A 119 -3.03 20.24 28.11
N TYR A 120 -1.80 19.96 28.53
CA TYR A 120 -1.15 18.69 28.23
C TYR A 120 -1.96 17.50 28.77
N LYS A 121 -2.45 17.55 30.02
CA LYS A 121 -3.27 16.48 30.59
C LYS A 121 -4.55 16.19 29.79
N SER A 122 -5.17 17.21 29.20
CA SER A 122 -6.38 17.05 28.38
C SER A 122 -6.07 16.51 26.97
N MET A 123 -4.83 16.66 26.49
CA MET A 123 -4.42 16.33 25.13
C MET A 123 -3.43 15.17 25.04
N LYS A 124 -2.97 14.60 26.16
CA LYS A 124 -1.89 13.61 26.19
C LYS A 124 -2.20 12.29 25.48
N GLU A 125 -3.46 11.91 25.39
CA GLU A 125 -3.88 10.72 24.64
C GLU A 125 -3.73 10.94 23.13
N GLU A 126 -3.99 12.16 22.69
CA GLU A 126 -3.88 12.55 21.28
C GLU A 126 -2.44 12.94 20.91
N PHE A 127 -1.77 13.69 21.80
CA PHE A 127 -0.40 14.15 21.65
C PHE A 127 0.45 13.71 22.84
N PRO A 128 0.88 12.44 22.91
CA PRO A 128 1.71 11.94 24.00
C PRO A 128 3.04 12.67 24.09
N GLN A 129 3.51 13.24 22.98
CA GLN A 129 4.71 14.04 22.94
C GLN A 129 4.38 15.52 22.76
N ALA A 130 4.72 16.31 23.75
CA ALA A 130 4.69 17.77 23.72
C ALA A 130 6.05 18.27 24.21
N HIS A 131 6.81 18.97 23.34
CA HIS A 131 8.21 19.21 23.58
C HIS A 131 8.65 20.60 23.12
N PHE A 132 9.28 21.36 24.00
CA PHE A 132 9.94 22.63 23.70
C PHE A 132 11.43 22.42 23.48
N HIS A 133 11.97 23.07 22.45
CA HIS A 133 13.37 22.98 22.06
C HIS A 133 13.99 24.37 22.00
N LEU A 134 15.25 24.50 22.46
CA LEU A 134 16.03 25.69 22.29
C LEU A 134 16.43 25.91 20.80
N PRO A 135 16.84 27.12 20.40
CA PRO A 135 17.19 27.43 19.00
C PRO A 135 18.32 26.55 18.44
N ASP A 136 19.19 26.01 19.29
CA ASP A 136 20.29 25.14 18.94
C ASP A 136 19.90 23.64 18.94
N SER A 137 18.60 23.34 18.95
CA SER A 137 18.04 21.97 18.97
C SER A 137 18.44 21.18 20.23
N VAL A 138 18.48 21.84 21.36
CA VAL A 138 18.60 21.23 22.68
C VAL A 138 17.22 21.12 23.32
N SER A 139 16.96 20.00 23.97
CA SER A 139 15.71 19.76 24.71
C SER A 139 15.58 20.76 25.85
N PHE A 140 14.50 21.55 25.85
CA PHE A 140 14.20 22.49 26.93
C PHE A 140 13.18 21.92 27.93
N LEU A 141 12.03 21.44 27.42
CA LEU A 141 10.98 20.91 28.27
C LEU A 141 10.18 19.83 27.55
N ARG A 142 10.20 18.61 28.04
CA ARG A 142 9.30 17.52 27.67
C ARG A 142 8.14 17.47 28.65
N MET A 143 6.91 17.60 28.17
CA MET A 143 5.74 17.55 29.05
C MET A 143 5.50 16.17 29.65
N ASN A 144 5.85 15.10 28.92
CA ASN A 144 5.72 13.70 29.36
C ASN A 144 6.86 13.21 30.25
N LYS A 145 8.04 13.89 30.22
CA LYS A 145 9.25 13.54 31.00
C LYS A 145 9.99 14.82 31.38
N PRO A 146 9.39 15.65 32.27
CA PRO A 146 9.94 16.98 32.57
C PRO A 146 11.31 16.95 33.25
N GLU A 147 11.69 15.84 33.84
CA GLU A 147 13.02 15.63 34.44
C GLU A 147 14.12 15.41 33.39
N LYS A 148 13.76 15.05 32.12
CA LYS A 148 14.72 14.81 31.05
C LYS A 148 14.81 16.01 30.12
N PHE A 149 15.89 16.81 30.27
CA PHE A 149 16.14 18.01 29.46
C PHE A 149 17.64 18.27 29.32
N GLY A 150 18.03 19.19 28.43
CA GLY A 150 19.40 19.60 28.20
C GLY A 150 20.20 18.71 27.25
N ASP A 151 19.60 17.63 26.74
CA ASP A 151 20.23 16.77 25.75
C ASP A 151 20.13 17.35 24.32
N SER A 152 21.18 17.12 23.52
CA SER A 152 21.21 17.52 22.11
C SER A 152 20.29 16.63 21.28
N LEU A 153 19.55 17.23 20.37
CA LEU A 153 18.63 16.54 19.44
C LEU A 153 19.18 16.55 18.01
N LYS A 154 20.36 17.17 17.78
CA LYS A 154 20.91 17.42 16.44
C LYS A 154 21.11 16.19 15.59
N ASP A 155 21.49 15.09 16.22
CA ASP A 155 21.93 13.91 15.48
C ASP A 155 20.76 13.02 14.99
N PHE A 156 19.53 13.22 15.52
CA PHE A 156 18.42 12.33 15.25
C PHE A 156 17.04 12.99 15.11
N ARG A 157 16.93 14.33 15.35
CA ARG A 157 15.66 15.05 15.21
C ARG A 157 15.74 16.06 14.07
N PHE A 158 15.57 15.56 12.86
CA PHE A 158 15.69 16.34 11.63
C PHE A 158 14.63 17.45 11.54
N THR A 159 13.37 17.14 11.90
CA THR A 159 12.27 18.12 11.90
C THR A 159 12.54 19.30 12.85
N VAL A 160 13.10 19.04 14.02
CA VAL A 160 13.49 20.07 15.00
C VAL A 160 14.63 20.95 14.47
N ASN A 161 15.65 20.30 13.87
CA ASN A 161 16.80 21.02 13.29
C ASN A 161 16.36 21.91 12.15
N GLU A 162 15.53 21.42 11.27
CA GLU A 162 15.01 22.17 10.13
C GLU A 162 14.12 23.33 10.58
N ALA A 163 13.18 23.11 11.51
CA ALA A 163 12.31 24.17 12.01
C ALA A 163 13.10 25.29 12.68
N ASN A 164 14.12 24.96 13.49
CA ASN A 164 14.96 25.97 14.15
C ASN A 164 15.88 26.72 13.19
N SER A 165 16.41 26.05 12.15
CA SER A 165 17.31 26.67 11.17
C SER A 165 16.56 27.52 10.16
N THR A 166 15.46 27.02 9.61
CA THR A 166 14.67 27.72 8.58
C THR A 166 13.69 28.74 9.17
N LYS A 167 13.34 28.58 10.45
CA LYS A 167 12.30 29.36 11.15
C LYS A 167 10.93 29.22 10.48
N LYS A 168 10.66 28.04 9.93
CA LYS A 168 9.38 27.66 9.32
C LYS A 168 8.82 26.44 10.01
N THR A 169 7.51 26.27 9.90
CA THR A 169 6.86 25.01 10.32
C THR A 169 7.39 23.85 9.49
N VAL A 170 7.75 22.78 10.16
CA VAL A 170 8.12 21.50 9.56
C VAL A 170 7.17 20.43 10.06
N LYS A 171 6.60 19.68 9.14
CA LYS A 171 5.67 18.58 9.47
C LYS A 171 5.93 17.37 8.60
N GLY A 172 5.72 16.19 9.16
CA GLY A 172 5.91 14.92 8.46
C GLY A 172 5.93 13.74 9.41
N ILE A 173 6.30 12.59 8.87
CA ILE A 173 6.52 11.37 9.65
C ILE A 173 8.01 11.27 9.97
N GLU A 174 8.35 11.14 11.23
CA GLU A 174 9.74 11.02 11.68
C GLU A 174 9.90 9.91 12.72
N ALA A 175 10.98 9.15 12.61
CA ALA A 175 11.38 8.20 13.63
C ALA A 175 11.84 8.94 14.89
N GLY A 176 11.25 8.61 16.03
CA GLY A 176 11.66 9.09 17.33
C GLY A 176 12.21 7.96 18.20
N VAL A 177 12.56 8.29 19.46
CA VAL A 177 13.03 7.28 20.44
C VAL A 177 11.95 6.24 20.77
N SER A 178 10.67 6.60 20.59
CA SER A 178 9.50 5.76 20.92
C SER A 178 8.84 5.14 19.69
N GLY A 179 9.44 5.21 18.49
CA GLY A 179 8.86 4.74 17.25
C GLY A 179 8.60 5.85 16.22
N PHE A 180 7.86 5.52 15.18
CA PHE A 180 7.45 6.49 14.15
C PHE A 180 6.24 7.28 14.61
N GLY A 181 6.19 8.55 14.20
CA GLY A 181 5.05 9.39 14.52
C GLY A 181 4.89 10.57 13.59
N PHE A 182 3.66 11.06 13.52
CA PHE A 182 3.37 12.37 12.98
C PHE A 182 4.03 13.42 13.85
N ARG A 183 4.82 14.27 13.25
CA ARG A 183 5.54 15.35 13.93
C ARG A 183 5.20 16.67 13.28
N VAL A 184 4.87 17.64 14.11
CA VAL A 184 4.75 19.03 13.69
C VAL A 184 5.57 19.87 14.63
N VAL A 185 6.60 20.51 14.10
CA VAL A 185 7.50 21.40 14.81
C VAL A 185 7.34 22.80 14.28
N MET A 186 7.01 23.75 15.16
CA MET A 186 6.80 25.12 14.80
C MET A 186 7.73 26.03 15.58
N PRO A 187 8.41 27.01 14.91
CA PRO A 187 9.27 27.96 15.59
C PRO A 187 8.45 28.88 16.49
N VAL A 188 9.00 29.20 17.66
CA VAL A 188 8.40 30.12 18.64
C VAL A 188 9.14 31.43 18.59
N PHE A 189 8.37 32.53 18.53
CA PHE A 189 8.91 33.89 18.53
C PHE A 189 8.38 34.64 19.76
N TYR A 190 9.20 35.51 20.28
CA TYR A 190 8.82 36.49 21.30
C TYR A 190 9.39 37.85 20.94
N GLU A 191 8.54 38.88 20.83
CA GLU A 191 8.92 40.23 20.38
C GLU A 191 9.78 40.21 19.09
N GLY A 192 9.39 39.37 18.12
CA GLY A 192 10.06 39.20 16.84
C GLY A 192 11.37 38.41 16.86
N THR A 193 11.83 38.00 18.04
CA THR A 193 13.05 37.19 18.21
C THR A 193 12.68 35.68 18.24
N HIS A 194 13.38 34.86 17.45
CA HIS A 194 13.24 33.41 17.50
C HIS A 194 13.85 32.90 18.83
N ILE A 195 13.04 32.25 19.64
CA ILE A 195 13.41 31.77 20.98
C ILE A 195 13.50 30.24 21.09
N GLY A 196 13.18 29.51 20.02
CA GLY A 196 13.20 28.06 19.94
C GLY A 196 12.04 27.52 19.15
N SER A 197 11.66 26.27 19.37
CA SER A 197 10.52 25.62 18.71
C SER A 197 9.68 24.81 19.71
N PHE A 198 8.45 24.54 19.31
CA PHE A 198 7.55 23.64 20.03
C PHE A 198 7.05 22.54 19.07
N GLU A 199 6.86 21.36 19.60
CA GLU A 199 6.42 20.18 18.88
C GLU A 199 5.25 19.50 19.58
N TYR A 200 4.26 19.10 18.78
CA TYR A 200 3.44 17.95 19.12
C TYR A 200 3.84 16.74 18.27
N GLY A 201 3.90 15.59 18.94
CA GLY A 201 4.10 14.28 18.29
C GLY A 201 2.96 13.35 18.63
N ARG A 202 2.44 12.69 17.59
CA ARG A 202 1.42 11.67 17.63
C ARG A 202 1.99 10.38 17.06
N GLU A 203 1.69 9.26 17.67
CA GLU A 203 2.22 7.97 17.21
C GLU A 203 1.56 7.53 15.90
N LEU A 204 2.39 7.03 14.99
CA LEU A 204 1.98 6.41 13.73
C LEU A 204 2.10 4.90 13.87
N GLU A 205 1.37 4.31 14.80
CA GLU A 205 1.48 2.88 15.08
C GLU A 205 0.12 2.20 14.97
N HIS A 206 -0.12 1.22 15.78
CA HIS A 206 -1.28 0.35 15.71
C HIS A 206 -2.62 1.11 15.62
N SER A 207 -2.81 2.18 16.37
CA SER A 207 -4.07 2.95 16.37
C SER A 207 -4.41 3.58 15.01
N PHE A 208 -3.40 4.08 14.29
CA PHE A 208 -3.59 4.61 12.94
C PHE A 208 -3.97 3.51 11.95
N LEU A 209 -3.26 2.37 12.01
CA LEU A 209 -3.56 1.22 11.15
C LEU A 209 -4.95 0.64 11.42
N GLU A 210 -5.39 0.58 12.68
CA GLU A 210 -6.74 0.16 13.03
C GLU A 210 -7.81 1.11 12.46
N THR A 211 -7.57 2.42 12.45
CA THR A 211 -8.47 3.38 11.79
C THR A 211 -8.58 3.10 10.29
N LEU A 212 -7.47 2.78 9.63
CA LEU A 212 -7.48 2.38 8.22
C LEU A 212 -8.22 1.06 8.01
N LYS A 213 -7.99 0.06 8.87
CA LYS A 213 -8.68 -1.23 8.83
C LYS A 213 -10.20 -1.07 8.94
N GLU A 214 -10.68 -0.27 9.88
CA GLU A 214 -12.10 0.01 10.04
C GLU A 214 -12.68 0.75 8.83
N SER A 215 -11.92 1.68 8.25
CA SER A 215 -12.37 2.51 7.13
C SER A 215 -12.43 1.75 5.81
N TYR A 216 -11.50 0.82 5.57
CA TYR A 216 -11.32 0.15 4.27
C TYR A 216 -11.59 -1.35 4.31
N ASN A 217 -11.92 -1.93 5.48
CA ASN A 217 -12.19 -3.36 5.68
C ASN A 217 -11.07 -4.24 5.10
N GLY A 218 -9.83 -3.86 5.37
CA GLY A 218 -8.63 -4.58 4.95
C GLY A 218 -7.57 -4.54 6.05
N ASP A 219 -6.58 -5.42 5.99
CA ASP A 219 -5.48 -5.41 6.91
C ASP A 219 -4.34 -4.52 6.41
N PHE A 220 -3.66 -3.86 7.35
CA PHE A 220 -2.60 -2.90 7.08
C PHE A 220 -1.32 -3.29 7.80
N LEU A 221 -0.22 -3.18 7.08
CA LEU A 221 1.13 -3.41 7.59
C LEU A 221 1.99 -2.19 7.25
N LEU A 222 2.76 -1.75 8.21
CA LEU A 222 3.69 -0.64 8.05
C LEU A 222 5.12 -1.15 8.09
N TYR A 223 5.89 -0.81 7.06
CA TYR A 223 7.31 -1.12 6.96
C TYR A 223 8.12 0.16 6.77
N LYS A 224 9.32 0.19 7.35
CA LYS A 224 10.36 1.15 6.99
C LYS A 224 11.27 0.54 5.93
N LEU A 225 11.52 1.26 4.86
CA LEU A 225 12.52 0.88 3.87
C LEU A 225 13.85 1.55 4.22
N GLU A 226 14.88 0.75 4.50
CA GLU A 226 16.21 1.20 4.90
C GLU A 226 17.26 0.25 4.35
N ASP A 227 18.27 0.78 3.66
CA ASP A 227 19.41 0.03 3.09
C ASP A 227 18.99 -1.13 2.16
N GLY A 228 17.87 -0.97 1.43
CA GLY A 228 17.33 -1.99 0.52
C GLY A 228 16.58 -3.13 1.20
N GLU A 229 16.25 -2.96 2.49
CA GLU A 229 15.46 -3.91 3.26
C GLU A 229 14.17 -3.27 3.78
N ALA A 230 13.11 -4.07 3.88
CA ALA A 230 11.87 -3.68 4.54
C ALA A 230 11.88 -4.15 6.00
N LYS A 231 11.91 -3.20 6.92
CA LYS A 231 11.85 -3.47 8.36
C LYS A 231 10.42 -3.28 8.85
N TYR A 232 9.85 -4.30 9.44
CA TYR A 232 8.52 -4.26 10.04
C TYR A 232 8.44 -3.22 11.17
N ILE A 233 7.34 -2.47 11.19
CA ILE A 233 7.04 -1.47 12.22
C ILE A 233 5.78 -1.86 13.00
N SER A 234 4.65 -2.06 12.31
CA SER A 234 3.36 -2.32 12.93
C SER A 234 2.39 -2.98 11.96
N SER A 235 1.36 -3.66 12.46
CA SER A 235 0.30 -4.25 11.65
C SER A 235 -1.02 -4.38 12.41
N THR A 236 -2.08 -4.62 11.64
CA THR A 236 -3.41 -5.01 12.15
C THR A 236 -3.62 -6.52 12.18
N ILE A 237 -2.65 -7.30 11.73
CA ILE A 237 -2.64 -8.77 11.79
C ILE A 237 -1.64 -9.28 12.83
N SER A 238 -1.72 -10.56 13.19
CA SER A 238 -0.82 -11.17 14.16
C SER A 238 0.62 -11.26 13.62
N GLU A 239 1.62 -11.14 14.51
CA GLU A 239 3.04 -11.14 14.13
C GLU A 239 3.48 -12.43 13.43
N ASP A 240 2.81 -13.56 13.66
CA ASP A 240 3.11 -14.86 13.04
C ASP A 240 2.78 -14.91 11.54
N GLU A 241 2.00 -13.95 11.04
CA GLU A 241 1.57 -13.85 9.64
C GLU A 241 2.35 -12.80 8.84
N ILE A 242 3.34 -12.16 9.47
CA ILE A 242 4.06 -11.03 8.90
C ILE A 242 5.31 -11.51 8.17
N ALA A 243 5.22 -11.56 6.84
CA ALA A 243 6.39 -11.62 5.98
C ALA A 243 6.31 -10.51 4.93
N PHE A 244 7.43 -9.81 4.67
CA PHE A 244 7.51 -8.99 3.46
C PHE A 244 7.78 -9.92 2.29
N PRO A 245 6.76 -10.28 1.50
CA PRO A 245 6.84 -11.44 0.63
C PRO A 245 7.59 -11.20 -0.69
N TYR A 246 7.96 -9.95 -1.01
CA TYR A 246 8.42 -9.61 -2.36
C TYR A 246 9.61 -8.64 -2.36
N PRO A 247 10.80 -9.09 -1.93
CA PRO A 247 11.99 -8.23 -1.90
C PRO A 247 12.37 -7.68 -3.28
N GLU A 248 12.02 -8.36 -4.39
CA GLU A 248 12.27 -7.90 -5.76
C GLU A 248 11.48 -6.66 -6.17
N LYS A 249 10.47 -6.25 -5.38
CA LYS A 249 9.65 -5.05 -5.62
C LYS A 249 10.06 -3.84 -4.79
N LEU A 250 11.03 -4.01 -3.88
CA LEU A 250 11.47 -2.91 -3.01
C LEU A 250 11.96 -1.69 -3.77
N ASP A 251 12.69 -1.89 -4.87
CA ASP A 251 13.21 -0.79 -5.68
C ASP A 251 12.07 0.07 -6.28
N ALA A 252 11.00 -0.56 -6.76
CA ALA A 252 9.83 0.15 -7.30
C ALA A 252 9.15 0.97 -6.20
N ILE A 253 8.95 0.38 -5.01
CA ILE A 253 8.33 1.06 -3.87
C ILE A 253 9.21 2.22 -3.39
N GLN A 254 10.53 2.06 -3.32
CA GLN A 254 11.47 3.12 -2.95
C GLN A 254 11.46 4.29 -3.94
N ASN A 255 11.14 4.03 -5.21
CA ASN A 255 10.97 5.06 -6.23
C ASN A 255 9.58 5.73 -6.21
N GLY A 256 8.74 5.41 -5.23
CA GLY A 256 7.41 6.01 -5.07
C GLY A 256 6.32 5.33 -5.91
N GLU A 257 6.57 4.13 -6.43
CA GLU A 257 5.57 3.38 -7.18
C GLU A 257 4.66 2.59 -6.23
N VAL A 258 3.36 2.65 -6.50
CA VAL A 258 2.39 1.76 -5.87
C VAL A 258 2.49 0.39 -6.56
N VAL A 259 2.75 -0.64 -5.79
CA VAL A 259 2.92 -2.01 -6.30
C VAL A 259 1.74 -2.86 -5.87
N PHE A 260 1.08 -3.46 -6.84
CA PHE A 260 -0.02 -4.39 -6.66
C PHE A 260 0.45 -5.84 -6.83
N MET A 261 0.02 -6.73 -5.95
CA MET A 261 0.38 -8.13 -6.00
C MET A 261 -0.76 -9.02 -5.51
N THR A 262 -0.87 -10.21 -6.13
CA THR A 262 -1.78 -11.26 -5.70
C THR A 262 -0.95 -12.44 -5.19
N SER A 263 -1.22 -12.89 -3.98
CA SER A 263 -0.56 -14.06 -3.40
C SER A 263 -1.11 -15.38 -3.98
N GLU A 264 -0.47 -16.52 -3.68
CA GLU A 264 -0.88 -17.83 -4.17
C GLU A 264 -2.30 -18.25 -3.72
N ASP A 265 -2.77 -17.73 -2.61
CA ASP A 265 -4.13 -17.93 -2.08
C ASP A 265 -5.17 -16.92 -2.64
N GLU A 266 -4.83 -16.20 -3.70
CA GLU A 266 -5.62 -15.13 -4.32
C GLU A 266 -5.86 -13.91 -3.42
N THR A 267 -5.16 -13.76 -2.29
CA THR A 267 -5.19 -12.56 -1.46
C THR A 267 -4.50 -11.42 -2.18
N GLN A 268 -5.17 -10.28 -2.26
CA GLN A 268 -4.63 -9.09 -2.93
C GLN A 268 -3.88 -8.22 -1.94
N ASN A 269 -2.64 -7.87 -2.28
CA ASN A 269 -1.77 -7.03 -1.47
C ASN A 269 -1.43 -5.74 -2.21
N TYR A 270 -1.56 -4.62 -1.52
CA TYR A 270 -1.24 -3.30 -2.05
C TYR A 270 -0.08 -2.71 -1.25
N TYR A 271 0.96 -2.25 -1.93
CA TYR A 271 2.11 -1.58 -1.33
C TYR A 271 2.10 -0.12 -1.75
N CYS A 272 1.79 0.76 -0.81
CA CYS A 272 1.76 2.19 -1.03
C CYS A 272 2.97 2.84 -0.32
N PRO A 273 3.84 3.56 -1.04
CA PRO A 273 4.85 4.39 -0.41
C PRO A 273 4.18 5.58 0.30
N VAL A 274 4.69 5.93 1.48
CA VAL A 274 4.18 7.02 2.31
C VAL A 274 5.31 8.01 2.61
#